data_865abf2e0e12c26bdee70593f4cf76cc
#
_entry.id   865abf2e0e12c26bdee70593f4cf76cc
#
_cell.length_a   1.000
_cell.length_b   1.000
_cell.length_c   1.000
_cell.angle_alpha   90.00
_cell.angle_beta   90.00
_cell.angle_gamma   90.00
#
_symmetry.space_group_name_H-M   'P 1'
#
loop_
_entity.id
_entity.type
_entity.pdbx_description
1 polymer ?
#
loop_
_entity_poly.entity_id
_entity_poly.type
_entity_poly.pdbx_seq_one_letter_code
_entity_poly.pdbx_strand_id
1 'polypeptide(L)'
;MMQKLQRFGAAMFVPVLLFSFAGIVVALGCLFNNATIFGSLASPTTGWYKVWDTISAGGWTVFNQECLLFVVGLPIGLANKSHGRAAMESLITYLTFNYFVGAMLSHWGAFFGVPNFNKITITANATNGGLTQIAGIKTLDTSIIFSLIIVGIVVYLHNHYFDKKLPEWLGTFQGSTFVYILGFFVMIPVAFLTCLIWPKVQLGINSLQHFIVGSGFVGIWIYSFLNRVLIPTGLHHLVYIPFQFGPAVVAGGLQPYWLKHITEYAASTKPLSQIASMEGFQLYGNEKVFLVPFICWAFYATAKKNKKKPTSALLIPAALTSVLTGITEPIDFTYLFAAPILWVVYSVMAATMNTIMWCFGLRGFMSDGAIGIASMNWIPLWSNHWHVYVMQFIVGIVCGLLTYFIFKLMIEKFNYVTPGREADNEDVKLINKKEYKEKMAQQKIAQQATGVAESDPYIARAQAYLELLGGSSNIEEISSCATRLRVTVKDPDKLGSDAQFKANKAVNVVHHGKAIQVIVGLDVAQVLERMQALIEKNGH
;
A
#
# COMPACT_ATOMS: atom_id res chain seq x y z
N MET A 1 6.37 5.22 18.25
CA MET A 1 5.53 5.87 17.22
C MET A 1 6.08 5.61 15.80
N MET A 2 7.33 5.92 15.51
CA MET A 2 7.97 5.74 14.19
C MET A 2 7.86 4.31 13.62
N GLN A 3 8.06 3.27 14.44
CA GLN A 3 7.94 1.86 13.99
C GLN A 3 6.53 1.48 13.52
N LYS A 4 5.48 1.98 14.21
CA LYS A 4 4.10 1.73 13.80
C LYS A 4 3.80 2.38 12.44
N LEU A 5 4.32 3.59 12.21
CA LEU A 5 4.17 4.31 10.95
C LEU A 5 4.92 3.62 9.80
N GLN A 6 6.15 3.16 10.04
CA GLN A 6 6.92 2.39 9.06
C GLN A 6 6.25 1.05 8.71
N ARG A 7 5.67 0.37 9.71
CA ARG A 7 4.90 -0.86 9.49
C ARG A 7 3.64 -0.60 8.68
N PHE A 8 2.95 0.52 8.95
CA PHE A 8 1.81 0.97 8.15
C PHE A 8 2.22 1.23 6.69
N GLY A 9 3.30 2.00 6.45
CA GLY A 9 3.80 2.23 5.09
C GLY A 9 4.17 0.94 4.36
N ALA A 10 4.78 -0.03 5.06
CA ALA A 10 5.10 -1.33 4.47
C ALA A 10 3.85 -2.16 4.14
N ALA A 11 2.79 -2.08 4.95
CA ALA A 11 1.53 -2.76 4.68
C ALA A 11 0.78 -2.15 3.49
N MET A 12 0.92 -0.83 3.25
CA MET A 12 0.33 -0.12 2.12
C MET A 12 0.95 -0.50 0.77
N PHE A 13 2.19 -1.01 0.76
CA PHE A 13 2.97 -1.21 -0.47
C PHE A 13 2.28 -2.18 -1.45
N VAL A 14 1.79 -3.34 -0.97
CA VAL A 14 1.18 -4.35 -1.86
C VAL A 14 -0.12 -3.85 -2.49
N PRO A 15 -1.11 -3.31 -1.74
CA PRO A 15 -2.29 -2.68 -2.34
C PRO A 15 -1.93 -1.63 -3.40
N VAL A 16 -0.98 -0.73 -3.11
CA VAL A 16 -0.58 0.35 -4.03
C VAL A 16 0.02 -0.18 -5.34
N LEU A 17 0.81 -1.25 -5.31
CA LEU A 17 1.33 -1.87 -6.54
C LEU A 17 0.22 -2.41 -7.45
N LEU A 18 -0.88 -2.91 -6.90
CA LEU A 18 -2.03 -3.36 -7.69
C LEU A 18 -2.67 -2.20 -8.47
N PHE A 19 -2.72 -1.00 -7.89
CA PHE A 19 -3.23 0.19 -8.60
C PHE A 19 -2.35 0.57 -9.79
N SER A 20 -1.02 0.51 -9.65
CA SER A 20 -0.11 0.80 -10.76
C SER A 20 -0.33 -0.18 -11.92
N PHE A 21 -0.41 -1.47 -11.66
CA PHE A 21 -0.72 -2.47 -12.68
C PHE A 21 -2.09 -2.25 -13.30
N ALA A 22 -3.13 -2.06 -12.49
CA ALA A 22 -4.49 -1.82 -12.96
C ALA A 22 -4.59 -0.55 -13.81
N GLY A 23 -3.88 0.53 -13.41
CA GLY A 23 -3.80 1.77 -14.18
C GLY A 23 -3.22 1.55 -15.58
N ILE A 24 -2.14 0.77 -15.70
CA ILE A 24 -1.56 0.40 -17.00
C ILE A 24 -2.57 -0.40 -17.84
N VAL A 25 -3.26 -1.37 -17.25
CA VAL A 25 -4.26 -2.19 -17.96
C VAL A 25 -5.41 -1.33 -18.49
N VAL A 26 -5.95 -0.45 -17.65
CA VAL A 26 -7.04 0.48 -18.05
C VAL A 26 -6.56 1.44 -19.13
N ALA A 27 -5.35 2.01 -18.98
CA ALA A 27 -4.78 2.92 -19.97
C ALA A 27 -4.56 2.23 -21.33
N LEU A 28 -4.11 0.98 -21.34
CA LEU A 28 -4.01 0.19 -22.59
C LEU A 28 -5.40 -0.05 -23.21
N GLY A 29 -6.41 -0.36 -22.38
CA GLY A 29 -7.79 -0.48 -22.86
C GLY A 29 -8.30 0.81 -23.49
N CYS A 30 -8.08 1.95 -22.83
CA CYS A 30 -8.41 3.27 -23.39
C CYS A 30 -7.64 3.56 -24.69
N LEU A 31 -6.35 3.25 -24.74
CA LEU A 31 -5.49 3.45 -25.90
C LEU A 31 -6.00 2.67 -27.11
N PHE A 32 -6.23 1.37 -26.96
CA PHE A 32 -6.63 0.47 -28.05
C PHE A 32 -8.09 0.68 -28.49
N ASN A 33 -8.94 1.25 -27.64
CA ASN A 33 -10.29 1.66 -27.96
C ASN A 33 -10.41 3.12 -28.40
N ASN A 34 -9.27 3.81 -28.58
CA ASN A 34 -9.28 5.18 -29.06
C ASN A 34 -9.49 5.24 -30.58
N ALA A 35 -10.64 5.77 -31.02
CA ALA A 35 -11.00 5.91 -32.43
C ALA A 35 -10.06 6.85 -33.21
N THR A 36 -9.43 7.82 -32.56
CA THR A 36 -8.46 8.73 -33.19
C THR A 36 -7.20 7.97 -33.63
N ILE A 37 -6.84 6.89 -32.94
CA ILE A 37 -5.62 6.09 -33.22
C ILE A 37 -5.97 4.87 -34.08
N PHE A 38 -7.03 4.11 -33.73
CA PHE A 38 -7.38 2.85 -34.36
C PHE A 38 -8.56 2.92 -35.32
N GLY A 39 -9.13 4.13 -35.54
CA GLY A 39 -10.20 4.36 -36.52
C GLY A 39 -11.41 3.45 -36.30
N SER A 40 -11.87 2.82 -37.37
CA SER A 40 -13.05 1.93 -37.36
C SER A 40 -12.86 0.66 -36.50
N LEU A 41 -11.65 0.20 -36.25
CA LEU A 41 -11.38 -0.92 -35.35
C LEU A 41 -11.83 -0.64 -33.93
N ALA A 42 -11.73 0.60 -33.45
CA ALA A 42 -12.18 1.03 -32.14
C ALA A 42 -13.70 1.31 -32.04
N SER A 43 -14.49 0.90 -33.03
CA SER A 43 -15.95 1.00 -32.95
C SER A 43 -16.51 0.01 -31.93
N PRO A 44 -17.49 0.38 -31.07
CA PRO A 44 -18.07 -0.50 -30.06
C PRO A 44 -18.67 -1.81 -30.58
N THR A 45 -18.98 -1.88 -31.88
CA THR A 45 -19.55 -3.07 -32.53
C THR A 45 -18.49 -4.12 -32.88
N THR A 46 -17.21 -3.75 -32.92
CA THR A 46 -16.10 -4.63 -33.35
C THR A 46 -15.66 -5.63 -32.27
N GLY A 47 -15.13 -6.76 -32.69
CA GLY A 47 -14.50 -7.72 -31.78
C GLY A 47 -13.26 -7.13 -31.07
N TRP A 48 -12.49 -6.27 -31.76
CA TRP A 48 -11.36 -5.53 -31.21
C TRP A 48 -11.75 -4.71 -29.99
N TYR A 49 -12.75 -3.84 -30.13
CA TYR A 49 -13.26 -3.01 -29.05
C TYR A 49 -13.72 -3.86 -27.85
N LYS A 50 -14.52 -4.90 -28.10
CA LYS A 50 -15.06 -5.78 -27.06
C LYS A 50 -13.97 -6.50 -26.25
N VAL A 51 -12.88 -6.92 -26.90
CA VAL A 51 -11.73 -7.55 -26.21
C VAL A 51 -11.05 -6.53 -25.29
N TRP A 52 -10.71 -5.36 -25.79
CA TRP A 52 -10.02 -4.36 -25.00
C TRP A 52 -10.88 -3.74 -23.90
N ASP A 53 -12.18 -3.60 -24.15
CA ASP A 53 -13.16 -3.18 -23.14
C ASP A 53 -13.27 -4.21 -22.01
N THR A 54 -13.28 -5.51 -22.35
CA THR A 54 -13.26 -6.60 -21.36
C THR A 54 -11.97 -6.60 -20.53
N ILE A 55 -10.81 -6.40 -21.14
CA ILE A 55 -9.52 -6.31 -20.45
C ILE A 55 -9.52 -5.08 -19.51
N SER A 56 -10.00 -3.94 -20.02
CA SER A 56 -10.11 -2.70 -19.24
C SER A 56 -11.04 -2.86 -18.03
N ALA A 57 -12.18 -3.54 -18.21
CA ALA A 57 -13.13 -3.84 -17.13
C ALA A 57 -12.46 -4.65 -15.99
N GLY A 58 -11.57 -5.61 -16.35
CA GLY A 58 -10.73 -6.32 -15.39
C GLY A 58 -9.79 -5.39 -14.61
N GLY A 59 -9.19 -4.40 -15.26
CA GLY A 59 -8.36 -3.39 -14.62
C GLY A 59 -9.16 -2.49 -13.65
N TRP A 60 -10.36 -2.11 -14.02
CA TRP A 60 -11.25 -1.31 -13.16
C TRP A 60 -11.64 -1.98 -11.85
N THR A 61 -11.50 -3.30 -11.70
CA THR A 61 -11.78 -4.02 -10.45
C THR A 61 -11.00 -3.43 -9.27
N VAL A 62 -9.73 -3.09 -9.47
CA VAL A 62 -8.87 -2.56 -8.40
C VAL A 62 -9.36 -1.20 -7.92
N PHE A 63 -9.73 -0.32 -8.84
CA PHE A 63 -10.23 1.03 -8.51
C PHE A 63 -11.64 0.98 -7.91
N ASN A 64 -12.52 0.16 -8.46
CA ASN A 64 -13.90 0.04 -7.98
C ASN A 64 -14.00 -0.63 -6.60
N GLN A 65 -13.02 -1.45 -6.23
CA GLN A 65 -12.98 -2.18 -4.95
C GLN A 65 -11.82 -1.72 -4.05
N GLU A 66 -11.33 -0.50 -4.24
CA GLU A 66 -10.17 0.02 -3.49
C GLU A 66 -10.32 -0.12 -1.98
N CYS A 67 -11.48 0.25 -1.42
CA CYS A 67 -11.76 0.15 0.00
C CYS A 67 -11.58 -1.29 0.52
N LEU A 68 -12.08 -2.28 -0.22
CA LEU A 68 -11.96 -3.70 0.15
C LEU A 68 -10.52 -4.19 0.06
N LEU A 69 -9.75 -3.73 -0.94
CA LEU A 69 -8.33 -4.08 -1.07
C LEU A 69 -7.54 -3.63 0.16
N PHE A 70 -7.77 -2.42 0.64
CA PHE A 70 -7.09 -1.93 1.84
C PHE A 70 -7.58 -2.61 3.11
N VAL A 71 -8.87 -2.88 3.21
CA VAL A 71 -9.47 -3.58 4.36
C VAL A 71 -8.92 -5.00 4.51
N VAL A 72 -8.64 -5.69 3.41
CA VAL A 72 -8.03 -7.04 3.42
C VAL A 72 -6.51 -6.97 3.51
N GLY A 73 -5.87 -6.10 2.73
CA GLY A 73 -4.42 -6.07 2.57
C GLY A 73 -3.67 -5.52 3.79
N LEU A 74 -4.19 -4.49 4.43
CA LEU A 74 -3.50 -3.85 5.56
C LEU A 74 -3.37 -4.73 6.80
N PRO A 75 -4.40 -5.48 7.25
CA PRO A 75 -4.28 -6.35 8.42
C PRO A 75 -3.20 -7.41 8.25
N ILE A 76 -2.97 -7.90 7.01
CA ILE A 76 -1.90 -8.87 6.72
C ILE A 76 -0.53 -8.30 7.10
N GLY A 77 -0.28 -7.01 6.88
CA GLY A 77 0.97 -6.35 7.27
C GLY A 77 1.00 -5.80 8.71
N LEU A 78 -0.18 -5.54 9.31
CA LEU A 78 -0.30 -4.83 10.59
C LEU A 78 -0.61 -5.76 11.78
N ALA A 79 -1.25 -6.91 11.58
CA ALA A 79 -1.48 -7.86 12.64
C ALA A 79 -0.15 -8.45 13.16
N ASN A 80 -0.09 -8.76 14.44
CA ASN A 80 1.10 -9.36 15.04
C ASN A 80 1.19 -10.87 14.79
N LYS A 81 0.05 -11.51 14.50
CA LYS A 81 -0.13 -12.96 14.32
C LYS A 81 -1.39 -13.23 13.53
N SER A 82 -1.61 -14.47 13.09
CA SER A 82 -2.80 -14.94 12.37
C SER A 82 -3.28 -13.97 11.28
N HIS A 83 -2.36 -13.52 10.43
CA HIS A 83 -2.55 -12.43 9.46
C HIS A 83 -3.79 -12.63 8.57
N GLY A 84 -4.01 -13.87 8.06
CA GLY A 84 -5.19 -14.19 7.25
C GLY A 84 -6.49 -14.08 8.02
N ARG A 85 -6.50 -14.43 9.34
CA ARG A 85 -7.68 -14.26 10.19
C ARG A 85 -7.98 -12.79 10.46
N ALA A 86 -6.95 -11.99 10.73
CA ALA A 86 -7.08 -10.55 10.89
C ALA A 86 -7.67 -9.88 9.63
N ALA A 87 -7.29 -10.35 8.43
CA ALA A 87 -7.85 -9.87 7.18
C ALA A 87 -9.35 -10.21 7.05
N MET A 88 -9.75 -11.44 7.40
CA MET A 88 -11.16 -11.86 7.40
C MET A 88 -11.98 -11.07 8.42
N GLU A 89 -11.47 -10.90 9.65
CA GLU A 89 -12.10 -10.11 10.70
C GLU A 89 -12.32 -8.66 10.28
N SER A 90 -11.32 -8.07 9.62
CA SER A 90 -11.38 -6.72 9.11
C SER A 90 -12.43 -6.58 8.00
N LEU A 91 -12.45 -7.50 7.05
CA LEU A 91 -13.43 -7.49 5.95
C LEU A 91 -14.86 -7.54 6.49
N ILE A 92 -15.17 -8.51 7.36
CA ILE A 92 -16.55 -8.67 7.87
C ILE A 92 -16.95 -7.49 8.78
N THR A 93 -16.04 -6.95 9.57
CA THR A 93 -16.30 -5.78 10.43
C THR A 93 -16.55 -4.52 9.58
N TYR A 94 -15.80 -4.34 8.49
CA TYR A 94 -16.02 -3.22 7.55
C TYR A 94 -17.37 -3.31 6.82
N LEU A 95 -17.75 -4.51 6.38
CA LEU A 95 -19.07 -4.72 5.79
C LEU A 95 -20.18 -4.46 6.82
N THR A 96 -20.03 -4.93 8.07
CA THR A 96 -20.97 -4.66 9.16
C THR A 96 -21.13 -3.16 9.41
N PHE A 97 -20.03 -2.42 9.44
CA PHE A 97 -20.06 -0.95 9.54
C PHE A 97 -20.92 -0.33 8.43
N ASN A 98 -20.70 -0.72 7.17
CA ASN A 98 -21.46 -0.18 6.03
C ASN A 98 -22.96 -0.54 6.10
N TYR A 99 -23.29 -1.75 6.57
CA TYR A 99 -24.68 -2.13 6.86
C TYR A 99 -25.30 -1.25 7.94
N PHE A 100 -24.59 -0.96 9.02
CA PHE A 100 -25.08 -0.05 10.07
C PHE A 100 -25.31 1.37 9.54
N VAL A 101 -24.35 1.92 8.78
CA VAL A 101 -24.49 3.24 8.15
C VAL A 101 -25.71 3.25 7.22
N GLY A 102 -25.84 2.27 6.34
CA GLY A 102 -26.99 2.16 5.41
C GLY A 102 -28.33 2.05 6.14
N ALA A 103 -28.42 1.22 7.18
CA ALA A 103 -29.64 1.07 7.99
C ALA A 103 -29.98 2.36 8.75
N MET A 104 -28.99 3.00 9.39
CA MET A 104 -29.18 4.27 10.12
C MET A 104 -29.67 5.38 9.20
N LEU A 105 -29.11 5.51 7.98
CA LEU A 105 -29.52 6.51 7.00
C LEU A 105 -30.90 6.19 6.39
N SER A 106 -31.22 4.91 6.22
CA SER A 106 -32.54 4.49 5.76
C SER A 106 -33.65 4.88 6.74
N HIS A 107 -33.39 4.74 8.05
CA HIS A 107 -34.37 5.05 9.09
C HIS A 107 -34.37 6.52 9.52
N TRP A 108 -33.18 7.13 9.64
CA TRP A 108 -33.00 8.48 10.23
C TRP A 108 -32.24 9.43 9.32
N GLY A 109 -32.29 9.24 8.00
CA GLY A 109 -31.52 10.04 7.05
C GLY A 109 -31.74 11.55 7.16
N ALA A 110 -32.98 11.98 7.42
CA ALA A 110 -33.29 13.41 7.64
C ALA A 110 -32.55 13.99 8.87
N PHE A 111 -32.47 13.24 9.96
CA PHE A 111 -31.73 13.63 11.18
C PHE A 111 -30.22 13.81 10.92
N PHE A 112 -29.66 12.95 10.06
CA PHE A 112 -28.23 13.00 9.70
C PHE A 112 -27.90 13.95 8.55
N GLY A 113 -28.89 14.68 8.01
CA GLY A 113 -28.69 15.61 6.90
C GLY A 113 -28.69 14.94 5.50
N VAL A 114 -29.16 13.69 5.40
CA VAL A 114 -29.29 12.94 4.15
C VAL A 114 -30.76 12.49 3.90
N PRO A 115 -31.71 13.43 3.78
CA PRO A 115 -33.15 13.12 3.77
C PRO A 115 -33.59 12.27 2.56
N ASN A 116 -32.83 12.30 1.47
CA ASN A 116 -33.16 11.60 0.23
C ASN A 116 -32.46 10.23 0.09
N PHE A 117 -31.85 9.69 1.15
CA PHE A 117 -31.12 8.42 1.09
C PHE A 117 -31.89 7.32 0.34
N ASN A 118 -33.15 7.07 0.70
CA ASN A 118 -33.95 6.01 0.08
C ASN A 118 -34.34 6.29 -1.38
N LYS A 119 -34.43 7.57 -1.78
CA LYS A 119 -34.85 8.00 -3.15
C LYS A 119 -33.68 8.00 -4.14
N ILE A 120 -32.44 8.20 -3.67
CA ILE A 120 -31.26 8.24 -4.54
C ILE A 120 -30.93 6.82 -4.99
N THR A 121 -30.95 6.59 -6.28
CA THR A 121 -30.46 5.33 -6.87
C THR A 121 -28.97 5.46 -7.14
N ILE A 122 -28.20 4.50 -6.67
CA ILE A 122 -26.76 4.41 -6.93
C ILE A 122 -26.57 3.24 -7.88
N THR A 123 -26.01 3.53 -9.04
CA THR A 123 -25.50 2.49 -9.94
C THR A 123 -24.16 1.99 -9.41
N ALA A 124 -23.84 0.74 -9.67
CA ALA A 124 -22.56 0.16 -9.24
C ALA A 124 -21.38 1.05 -9.67
N ASN A 125 -20.48 1.34 -8.73
CA ASN A 125 -19.27 2.14 -8.95
C ASN A 125 -19.52 3.65 -9.27
N ALA A 126 -20.66 4.20 -8.89
CA ALA A 126 -20.94 5.62 -8.99
C ALA A 126 -21.15 6.24 -7.60
N THR A 127 -20.69 7.46 -7.42
CA THR A 127 -21.04 8.29 -6.25
C THR A 127 -22.13 9.26 -6.65
N ASN A 128 -23.18 9.36 -5.86
CA ASN A 128 -24.26 10.31 -6.08
C ASN A 128 -24.69 10.92 -4.74
N GLY A 129 -24.63 12.24 -4.62
CA GLY A 129 -25.03 12.96 -3.41
C GLY A 129 -24.25 12.55 -2.14
N GLY A 130 -22.97 12.20 -2.28
CA GLY A 130 -22.14 11.75 -1.16
C GLY A 130 -22.40 10.30 -0.71
N LEU A 131 -23.12 9.53 -1.52
CA LEU A 131 -23.42 8.11 -1.31
C LEU A 131 -22.66 7.24 -2.31
N THR A 132 -22.33 6.04 -1.92
CA THR A 132 -21.68 5.02 -2.75
C THR A 132 -22.25 3.63 -2.49
N GLN A 133 -21.78 2.64 -3.26
CA GLN A 133 -22.12 1.24 -3.07
C GLN A 133 -20.84 0.41 -2.85
N ILE A 134 -20.73 -0.23 -1.69
CA ILE A 134 -19.59 -1.08 -1.33
C ILE A 134 -20.09 -2.52 -1.21
N ALA A 135 -19.58 -3.42 -2.04
CA ALA A 135 -20.01 -4.82 -2.09
C ALA A 135 -21.55 -4.98 -2.17
N GLY A 136 -22.23 -4.10 -2.92
CA GLY A 136 -23.68 -4.10 -3.02
C GLY A 136 -24.43 -3.37 -1.89
N ILE A 137 -23.72 -2.89 -0.86
CA ILE A 137 -24.30 -2.18 0.28
C ILE A 137 -24.30 -0.68 -0.02
N LYS A 138 -25.49 -0.08 -0.05
CA LYS A 138 -25.66 1.37 -0.17
C LYS A 138 -25.27 2.07 1.14
N THR A 139 -24.31 2.99 1.10
CA THR A 139 -23.72 3.63 2.26
C THR A 139 -23.22 5.03 1.94
N LEU A 140 -22.69 5.76 2.93
CA LEU A 140 -21.96 7.00 2.70
C LEU A 140 -20.65 6.72 1.95
N ASP A 141 -20.30 7.62 1.03
CA ASP A 141 -18.96 7.62 0.45
C ASP A 141 -17.94 8.15 1.48
N THR A 142 -17.42 7.23 2.25
CA THR A 142 -16.37 7.51 3.23
C THR A 142 -14.98 7.26 2.66
N SER A 143 -14.92 6.86 1.38
CA SER A 143 -13.70 6.57 0.65
C SER A 143 -12.78 5.62 1.44
N ILE A 144 -11.51 5.58 1.08
CA ILE A 144 -10.47 4.82 1.76
C ILE A 144 -10.26 5.22 3.24
N ILE A 145 -10.65 6.44 3.62
CA ILE A 145 -10.36 6.99 4.97
C ILE A 145 -10.95 6.10 6.06
N PHE A 146 -12.23 5.73 5.94
CA PHE A 146 -12.85 4.85 6.93
C PHE A 146 -12.37 3.40 6.83
N SER A 147 -11.98 2.94 5.66
CA SER A 147 -11.29 1.65 5.51
C SER A 147 -10.04 1.59 6.40
N LEU A 148 -9.23 2.65 6.39
CA LEU A 148 -8.01 2.74 7.21
C LEU A 148 -8.33 2.81 8.72
N ILE A 149 -9.34 3.59 9.09
CA ILE A 149 -9.77 3.74 10.50
C ILE A 149 -10.28 2.40 11.04
N ILE A 150 -11.16 1.73 10.31
CA ILE A 150 -11.75 0.45 10.72
C ILE A 150 -10.68 -0.64 10.80
N VAL A 151 -9.78 -0.72 9.81
CA VAL A 151 -8.61 -1.60 9.87
C VAL A 151 -7.80 -1.36 11.14
N GLY A 152 -7.54 -0.09 11.47
CA GLY A 152 -6.82 0.28 12.70
C GLY A 152 -7.52 -0.24 13.96
N ILE A 153 -8.84 -0.10 14.03
CA ILE A 153 -9.66 -0.61 15.15
C ILE A 153 -9.59 -2.14 15.19
N VAL A 154 -9.82 -2.82 14.08
CA VAL A 154 -9.83 -4.30 14.03
C VAL A 154 -8.46 -4.89 14.35
N VAL A 155 -7.38 -4.32 13.81
CA VAL A 155 -6.01 -4.75 14.11
C VAL A 155 -5.69 -4.53 15.60
N TYR A 156 -6.16 -3.44 16.19
CA TYR A 156 -6.04 -3.23 17.64
C TYR A 156 -6.77 -4.31 18.43
N LEU A 157 -8.05 -4.58 18.09
CA LEU A 157 -8.84 -5.62 18.76
C LEU A 157 -8.21 -7.00 18.56
N HIS A 158 -7.78 -7.34 17.35
CA HIS A 158 -7.11 -8.60 17.04
C HIS A 158 -5.84 -8.78 17.88
N ASN A 159 -4.95 -7.81 17.89
CA ASN A 159 -3.68 -7.91 18.61
C ASN A 159 -3.83 -8.01 20.14
N HIS A 160 -4.95 -7.52 20.70
CA HIS A 160 -5.18 -7.51 22.16
C HIS A 160 -6.09 -8.63 22.63
N TYR A 161 -7.05 -9.08 21.82
CA TYR A 161 -8.13 -9.97 22.26
C TYR A 161 -8.17 -11.32 21.57
N PHE A 162 -7.41 -11.54 20.49
CA PHE A 162 -7.41 -12.80 19.74
C PHE A 162 -7.06 -14.02 20.60
N ASP A 163 -6.09 -13.90 21.52
CA ASP A 163 -5.67 -15.00 22.41
C ASP A 163 -6.38 -14.98 23.77
N LYS A 164 -7.35 -14.08 23.97
CA LYS A 164 -8.02 -13.99 25.26
C LYS A 164 -8.85 -15.22 25.51
N LYS A 165 -8.57 -15.91 26.62
CA LYS A 165 -9.35 -17.06 27.06
C LYS A 165 -10.70 -16.61 27.59
N LEU A 166 -11.75 -17.20 27.08
CA LEU A 166 -13.12 -17.03 27.56
C LEU A 166 -13.49 -18.18 28.52
N PRO A 167 -14.52 -17.99 29.36
CA PRO A 167 -15.09 -19.09 30.16
C PRO A 167 -15.46 -20.28 29.25
N GLU A 168 -15.41 -21.51 29.79
CA GLU A 168 -15.60 -22.74 29.00
C GLU A 168 -16.89 -22.75 28.18
N TRP A 169 -17.98 -22.24 28.73
CA TRP A 169 -19.27 -22.14 28.03
C TRP A 169 -19.29 -21.16 26.85
N LEU A 170 -18.35 -20.22 26.78
CA LEU A 170 -18.13 -19.32 25.66
C LEU A 170 -16.92 -19.72 24.81
N GLY A 171 -16.28 -20.83 25.06
CA GLY A 171 -15.04 -21.24 24.41
C GLY A 171 -15.12 -21.34 22.88
N THR A 172 -16.29 -21.67 22.33
CA THR A 172 -16.53 -21.66 20.86
C THR A 172 -16.40 -20.31 20.22
N PHE A 173 -16.53 -19.22 20.97
CA PHE A 173 -16.42 -17.84 20.49
C PHE A 173 -15.01 -17.26 20.63
N GLN A 174 -14.01 -18.04 21.03
CA GLN A 174 -12.61 -17.57 21.13
C GLN A 174 -12.00 -17.26 19.76
N GLY A 175 -10.91 -16.50 19.78
CA GLY A 175 -10.15 -16.13 18.58
C GLY A 175 -10.89 -15.13 17.70
N SER A 176 -10.95 -15.40 16.39
CA SER A 176 -11.55 -14.50 15.40
C SER A 176 -13.01 -14.15 15.70
N THR A 177 -13.79 -15.09 16.22
CA THR A 177 -15.19 -14.84 16.54
C THR A 177 -15.32 -13.81 17.65
N PHE A 178 -14.47 -13.89 18.69
CA PHE A 178 -14.47 -12.91 19.77
C PHE A 178 -14.06 -11.51 19.29
N VAL A 179 -13.02 -11.45 18.46
CA VAL A 179 -12.59 -10.17 17.85
C VAL A 179 -13.73 -9.55 17.02
N TYR A 180 -14.43 -10.37 16.22
CA TYR A 180 -15.58 -9.89 15.44
C TYR A 180 -16.75 -9.44 16.33
N ILE A 181 -17.08 -10.17 17.41
CA ILE A 181 -18.11 -9.74 18.37
C ILE A 181 -17.79 -8.37 18.95
N LEU A 182 -16.55 -8.15 19.37
CA LEU A 182 -16.12 -6.83 19.86
C LEU A 182 -16.21 -5.78 18.75
N GLY A 183 -15.75 -6.12 17.55
CA GLY A 183 -15.84 -5.26 16.36
C GLY A 183 -17.28 -4.86 16.05
N PHE A 184 -18.21 -5.81 16.07
CA PHE A 184 -19.64 -5.57 15.84
C PHE A 184 -20.21 -4.49 16.78
N PHE A 185 -19.99 -4.63 18.10
CA PHE A 185 -20.48 -3.65 19.06
C PHE A 185 -19.77 -2.30 18.95
N VAL A 186 -18.47 -2.27 18.65
CA VAL A 186 -17.71 -1.04 18.42
C VAL A 186 -18.20 -0.32 17.16
N MET A 187 -18.59 -1.04 16.11
CA MET A 187 -19.06 -0.42 14.87
C MET A 187 -20.41 0.27 15.01
N ILE A 188 -21.24 -0.03 16.00
CA ILE A 188 -22.51 0.68 16.24
C ILE A 188 -22.28 2.18 16.53
N PRO A 189 -21.53 2.56 17.59
CA PRO A 189 -21.24 3.98 17.84
C PRO A 189 -20.38 4.61 16.74
N VAL A 190 -19.47 3.86 16.12
CA VAL A 190 -18.64 4.35 15.00
C VAL A 190 -19.53 4.72 13.80
N ALA A 191 -20.48 3.87 13.41
CA ALA A 191 -21.42 4.14 12.33
C ALA A 191 -22.32 5.35 12.66
N PHE A 192 -22.82 5.44 13.88
CA PHE A 192 -23.63 6.58 14.33
C PHE A 192 -22.86 7.91 14.23
N LEU A 193 -21.63 7.94 14.76
CA LEU A 193 -20.77 9.12 14.67
C LEU A 193 -20.42 9.44 13.22
N THR A 194 -20.22 8.44 12.38
CA THR A 194 -19.98 8.63 10.95
C THR A 194 -21.18 9.29 10.27
N CYS A 195 -22.39 8.79 10.50
CA CYS A 195 -23.61 9.40 9.96
C CYS A 195 -23.80 10.85 10.40
N LEU A 196 -23.38 11.18 11.65
CA LEU A 196 -23.52 12.53 12.20
C LEU A 196 -22.47 13.52 11.66
N ILE A 197 -21.23 13.07 11.50
CA ILE A 197 -20.08 13.93 11.22
C ILE A 197 -19.76 13.95 9.72
N TRP A 198 -19.78 12.81 9.05
CA TRP A 198 -19.25 12.66 7.69
C TRP A 198 -19.95 13.51 6.63
N PRO A 199 -21.28 13.69 6.62
CA PRO A 199 -21.93 14.59 5.67
C PRO A 199 -21.40 16.04 5.78
N LYS A 200 -21.05 16.50 6.99
CA LYS A 200 -20.43 17.82 7.20
C LYS A 200 -18.99 17.85 6.73
N VAL A 201 -18.24 16.75 6.93
CA VAL A 201 -16.88 16.61 6.42
C VAL A 201 -16.88 16.62 4.89
N GLN A 202 -17.82 15.94 4.24
CA GLN A 202 -17.97 15.98 2.77
C GLN A 202 -18.22 17.41 2.25
N LEU A 203 -19.08 18.18 2.92
CA LEU A 203 -19.27 19.61 2.58
C LEU A 203 -17.98 20.41 2.75
N GLY A 204 -17.22 20.14 3.82
CA GLY A 204 -15.90 20.74 4.06
C GLY A 204 -14.88 20.36 2.97
N ILE A 205 -14.85 19.09 2.55
CA ILE A 205 -13.99 18.61 1.45
C ILE A 205 -14.34 19.34 0.15
N ASN A 206 -15.63 19.47 -0.18
CA ASN A 206 -16.07 20.20 -1.37
C ASN A 206 -15.63 21.67 -1.33
N SER A 207 -15.71 22.32 -0.16
CA SER A 207 -15.24 23.71 0.03
C SER A 207 -13.71 23.81 -0.08
N LEU A 208 -12.98 22.83 0.47
CA LEU A 208 -11.52 22.75 0.37
C LEU A 208 -11.07 22.52 -1.06
N GLN A 209 -11.83 21.77 -1.87
CA GLN A 209 -11.57 21.58 -3.29
C GLN A 209 -11.46 22.90 -4.04
N HIS A 210 -12.40 23.84 -3.81
CA HIS A 210 -12.33 25.18 -4.41
C HIS A 210 -11.10 25.96 -3.97
N PHE A 211 -10.70 25.84 -2.70
CA PHE A 211 -9.49 26.48 -2.19
C PHE A 211 -8.22 25.89 -2.82
N ILE A 212 -8.11 24.56 -2.90
CA ILE A 212 -6.95 23.88 -3.51
C ILE A 212 -6.81 24.26 -4.98
N VAL A 213 -7.90 24.28 -5.74
CA VAL A 213 -7.91 24.74 -7.14
C VAL A 213 -7.45 26.18 -7.24
N GLY A 214 -7.85 27.03 -6.30
CA GLY A 214 -7.44 28.44 -6.23
C GLY A 214 -5.98 28.65 -5.75
N SER A 215 -5.34 27.66 -5.11
CA SER A 215 -3.98 27.81 -4.55
C SER A 215 -2.87 27.85 -5.62
N GLY A 216 -3.18 27.38 -6.83
CA GLY A 216 -2.27 27.45 -7.98
C GLY A 216 -0.92 26.78 -7.72
N PHE A 217 0.16 27.43 -8.16
CA PHE A 217 1.52 26.88 -8.12
C PHE A 217 2.05 26.62 -6.69
N VAL A 218 1.60 27.41 -5.70
CA VAL A 218 2.02 27.23 -4.29
C VAL A 218 1.51 25.90 -3.74
N GLY A 219 0.25 25.58 -3.99
CA GLY A 219 -0.35 24.30 -3.56
C GLY A 219 0.33 23.09 -4.20
N ILE A 220 0.65 23.16 -5.49
CA ILE A 220 1.38 22.11 -6.21
C ILE A 220 2.77 21.92 -5.61
N TRP A 221 3.48 23.03 -5.32
CA TRP A 221 4.83 22.96 -4.75
C TRP A 221 4.81 22.32 -3.36
N ILE A 222 3.94 22.79 -2.46
CA ILE A 222 3.83 22.27 -1.10
C ILE A 222 3.45 20.77 -1.12
N TYR A 223 2.48 20.40 -1.94
CA TYR A 223 2.06 19.01 -2.05
C TYR A 223 3.20 18.10 -2.56
N SER A 224 3.88 18.50 -3.65
CA SER A 224 5.00 17.75 -4.21
C SER A 224 6.16 17.62 -3.22
N PHE A 225 6.47 18.71 -2.48
CA PHE A 225 7.50 18.71 -1.45
C PHE A 225 7.16 17.75 -0.30
N LEU A 226 5.96 17.85 0.27
CA LEU A 226 5.52 16.98 1.36
C LEU A 226 5.48 15.52 0.94
N ASN A 227 4.98 15.23 -0.26
CA ASN A 227 4.92 13.88 -0.78
C ASN A 227 6.32 13.26 -0.88
N ARG A 228 7.34 14.04 -1.26
CA ARG A 228 8.71 13.57 -1.37
C ARG A 228 9.44 13.51 -0.03
N VAL A 229 9.43 14.60 0.75
CA VAL A 229 10.19 14.70 2.01
C VAL A 229 9.74 13.69 3.06
N LEU A 230 8.47 13.26 3.04
CA LEU A 230 7.89 12.32 4.00
C LEU A 230 8.08 10.83 3.65
N ILE A 231 8.65 10.49 2.48
CA ILE A 231 8.89 9.09 2.08
C ILE A 231 9.67 8.28 3.14
N PRO A 232 10.77 8.80 3.72
CA PRO A 232 11.55 8.03 4.69
C PRO A 232 10.76 7.63 5.94
N THR A 233 9.82 8.48 6.34
CA THR A 233 8.97 8.23 7.51
C THR A 233 7.77 7.32 7.19
N GLY A 234 7.45 7.14 5.91
CA GLY A 234 6.23 6.47 5.45
C GLY A 234 4.96 7.34 5.59
N LEU A 235 5.10 8.60 6.01
CA LEU A 235 3.96 9.52 6.18
C LEU A 235 3.42 10.06 4.85
N HIS A 236 4.19 9.97 3.76
CA HIS A 236 3.75 10.41 2.44
C HIS A 236 2.45 9.73 1.99
N HIS A 237 2.17 8.50 2.44
CA HIS A 237 0.89 7.83 2.19
C HIS A 237 -0.30 8.61 2.73
N LEU A 238 -0.16 9.28 3.88
CA LEU A 238 -1.21 10.13 4.45
C LEU A 238 -1.44 11.42 3.64
N VAL A 239 -0.42 11.84 2.87
CA VAL A 239 -0.50 13.03 2.02
C VAL A 239 -1.14 12.68 0.67
N TYR A 240 -0.64 11.65 -0.04
CA TYR A 240 -1.10 11.42 -1.41
C TYR A 240 -2.41 10.62 -1.51
N ILE A 241 -2.70 9.70 -0.58
CA ILE A 241 -3.89 8.85 -0.64
C ILE A 241 -5.21 9.65 -0.74
N PRO A 242 -5.44 10.69 0.09
CA PRO A 242 -6.66 11.48 -0.02
C PRO A 242 -6.83 12.19 -1.36
N PHE A 243 -5.74 12.50 -2.05
CA PHE A 243 -5.74 13.14 -3.37
C PHE A 243 -5.87 12.12 -4.50
N GLN A 244 -5.12 11.04 -4.45
CA GLN A 244 -5.03 10.06 -5.53
C GLN A 244 -6.25 9.14 -5.58
N PHE A 245 -6.72 8.67 -4.43
CA PHE A 245 -7.80 7.70 -4.28
C PHE A 245 -8.97 8.24 -3.46
N GLY A 246 -8.82 9.36 -2.79
CA GLY A 246 -9.84 9.99 -1.97
C GLY A 246 -10.47 11.22 -2.62
N PRO A 247 -11.55 11.74 -2.04
CA PRO A 247 -12.32 12.85 -2.61
C PRO A 247 -11.71 14.23 -2.30
N ALA A 248 -10.42 14.33 -1.95
CA ALA A 248 -9.80 15.60 -1.56
C ALA A 248 -9.79 16.66 -2.68
N VAL A 249 -9.78 16.22 -3.95
CA VAL A 249 -9.79 17.11 -5.12
C VAL A 249 -10.99 16.83 -6.01
N VAL A 250 -11.22 15.54 -6.33
CA VAL A 250 -12.34 15.08 -7.17
C VAL A 250 -12.96 13.84 -6.54
N ALA A 251 -14.25 13.64 -6.73
CA ALA A 251 -14.94 12.44 -6.27
C ALA A 251 -14.30 11.18 -6.88
N GLY A 252 -13.95 10.22 -6.04
CA GLY A 252 -13.30 8.97 -6.45
C GLY A 252 -11.79 9.05 -6.67
N GLY A 253 -11.17 10.22 -6.44
CA GLY A 253 -9.72 10.41 -6.54
C GLY A 253 -9.22 10.77 -7.95
N LEU A 254 -8.03 11.37 -8.00
CA LEU A 254 -7.44 11.90 -9.23
C LEU A 254 -7.08 10.81 -10.25
N GLN A 255 -6.59 9.64 -9.80
CA GLN A 255 -6.20 8.58 -10.73
C GLN A 255 -7.40 7.99 -11.50
N PRO A 256 -8.49 7.55 -10.84
CA PRO A 256 -9.68 7.09 -11.56
C PRO A 256 -10.31 8.18 -12.40
N TYR A 257 -10.29 9.43 -11.91
CA TYR A 257 -10.81 10.57 -12.64
C TYR A 257 -10.04 10.81 -13.95
N TRP A 258 -8.70 10.80 -13.91
CA TRP A 258 -7.86 10.92 -15.10
C TRP A 258 -8.17 9.83 -16.13
N LEU A 259 -8.18 8.57 -15.68
CA LEU A 259 -8.43 7.41 -16.56
C LEU A 259 -9.82 7.46 -17.21
N LYS A 260 -10.83 7.93 -16.48
CA LYS A 260 -12.20 8.08 -17.00
C LYS A 260 -12.31 9.13 -18.11
N HIS A 261 -11.50 10.19 -18.05
CA HIS A 261 -11.56 11.31 -18.99
C HIS A 261 -10.42 11.31 -20.03
N ILE A 262 -9.50 10.34 -19.99
CA ILE A 262 -8.30 10.31 -20.86
C ILE A 262 -8.66 10.35 -22.35
N THR A 263 -9.72 9.68 -22.77
CA THR A 263 -10.19 9.66 -24.16
C THR A 263 -10.74 11.02 -24.58
N GLU A 264 -11.47 11.69 -23.69
CA GLU A 264 -11.97 13.06 -23.91
C GLU A 264 -10.82 14.04 -24.04
N TYR A 265 -9.84 13.97 -23.14
CA TYR A 265 -8.64 14.80 -23.18
C TYR A 265 -7.82 14.58 -24.46
N ALA A 266 -7.66 13.31 -24.85
CA ALA A 266 -6.93 12.96 -26.07
C ALA A 266 -7.59 13.51 -27.36
N ALA A 267 -8.91 13.57 -27.42
CA ALA A 267 -9.66 14.11 -28.55
C ALA A 267 -9.69 15.64 -28.58
N SER A 268 -9.43 16.31 -27.45
CA SER A 268 -9.53 17.76 -27.33
C SER A 268 -8.28 18.45 -27.87
N THR A 269 -8.47 19.56 -28.59
CA THR A 269 -7.40 20.47 -29.01
C THR A 269 -7.16 21.64 -28.04
N LYS A 270 -8.01 21.77 -27.01
CA LYS A 270 -7.85 22.80 -25.98
C LYS A 270 -6.67 22.47 -25.08
N PRO A 271 -5.95 23.49 -24.55
CA PRO A 271 -4.83 23.24 -23.63
C PRO A 271 -5.24 22.36 -22.43
N LEU A 272 -4.39 21.41 -22.04
CA LEU A 272 -4.62 20.54 -20.88
C LEU A 272 -4.87 21.33 -19.60
N SER A 273 -4.23 22.48 -19.44
CA SER A 273 -4.43 23.37 -18.30
C SER A 273 -5.87 23.90 -18.16
N GLN A 274 -6.64 23.90 -19.24
CA GLN A 274 -8.05 24.33 -19.24
C GLN A 274 -9.01 23.18 -19.03
N ILE A 275 -8.74 22.02 -19.63
CA ILE A 275 -9.66 20.87 -19.61
C ILE A 275 -9.41 19.91 -18.43
N ALA A 276 -8.19 19.90 -17.91
CA ALA A 276 -7.74 19.05 -16.81
C ALA A 276 -7.13 19.87 -15.66
N SER A 277 -7.78 20.96 -15.25
CA SER A 277 -7.26 21.92 -14.27
C SER A 277 -6.92 21.30 -12.91
N MET A 278 -7.62 20.24 -12.51
CA MET A 278 -7.43 19.53 -11.23
C MET A 278 -6.20 18.61 -11.23
N GLU A 279 -5.66 18.22 -12.39
CA GLU A 279 -4.65 17.17 -12.53
C GLU A 279 -3.20 17.66 -12.32
N GLY A 280 -3.01 18.72 -11.54
CA GLY A 280 -1.67 19.24 -11.19
C GLY A 280 -0.98 18.49 -10.05
N PHE A 281 -1.75 17.82 -9.20
CA PHE A 281 -1.22 17.17 -8.00
C PHE A 281 -0.57 15.80 -8.27
N GLN A 282 -0.73 15.22 -9.46
CA GLN A 282 -0.20 13.89 -9.80
C GLN A 282 1.11 13.94 -10.61
N LEU A 283 1.83 15.06 -10.61
CA LEU A 283 3.08 15.22 -11.36
C LEU A 283 4.33 14.66 -10.66
N TYR A 284 4.21 14.21 -9.42
CA TYR A 284 5.34 13.82 -8.55
C TYR A 284 6.09 12.53 -8.96
N GLY A 285 5.78 11.92 -10.09
CA GLY A 285 6.58 10.84 -10.68
C GLY A 285 7.67 11.35 -11.62
N ASN A 286 7.59 12.61 -12.06
CA ASN A 286 8.57 13.18 -12.98
C ASN A 286 10.00 13.15 -12.43
N GLU A 287 10.19 13.37 -11.12
CA GLU A 287 11.50 13.31 -10.50
C GLU A 287 12.14 11.91 -10.57
N LYS A 288 11.32 10.86 -10.60
CA LYS A 288 11.79 9.47 -10.72
C LYS A 288 12.43 9.23 -12.10
N VAL A 289 11.89 9.90 -13.13
CA VAL A 289 12.34 9.81 -14.51
C VAL A 289 13.49 10.79 -14.80
N PHE A 290 13.40 12.03 -14.31
CA PHE A 290 14.31 13.10 -14.70
C PHE A 290 15.38 13.45 -13.65
N LEU A 291 15.13 13.34 -12.33
CA LEU A 291 16.14 13.75 -11.36
C LEU A 291 17.03 12.58 -10.90
N VAL A 292 16.46 11.41 -10.68
CA VAL A 292 17.19 10.24 -10.14
C VAL A 292 18.36 9.81 -11.03
N PRO A 293 18.27 9.74 -12.37
CA PRO A 293 19.42 9.43 -13.23
C PRO A 293 20.59 10.42 -13.06
N PHE A 294 20.28 11.71 -12.90
CA PHE A 294 21.30 12.75 -12.69
C PHE A 294 21.92 12.70 -11.29
N ILE A 295 21.16 12.30 -10.27
CA ILE A 295 21.69 12.01 -8.93
C ILE A 295 22.66 10.83 -8.99
N CYS A 296 22.28 9.74 -9.67
CA CYS A 296 23.16 8.60 -9.91
C CYS A 296 24.44 9.01 -10.65
N TRP A 297 24.32 9.90 -11.64
CA TRP A 297 25.47 10.44 -12.36
C TRP A 297 26.38 11.27 -11.43
N ALA A 298 25.83 12.08 -10.52
CA ALA A 298 26.61 12.82 -9.53
C ALA A 298 27.38 11.87 -8.59
N PHE A 299 26.76 10.78 -8.13
CA PHE A 299 27.45 9.76 -7.33
C PHE A 299 28.59 9.10 -8.11
N TYR A 300 28.34 8.69 -9.35
CA TYR A 300 29.40 8.12 -10.20
C TYR A 300 30.55 9.11 -10.47
N ALA A 301 30.23 10.36 -10.74
CA ALA A 301 31.24 11.40 -11.01
C ALA A 301 32.14 11.66 -9.81
N THR A 302 31.59 11.62 -8.59
CA THR A 302 32.31 11.87 -7.33
C THR A 302 32.94 10.62 -6.73
N ALA A 303 32.68 9.42 -7.27
CA ALA A 303 33.25 8.15 -6.79
C ALA A 303 34.77 8.10 -6.97
N LYS A 304 35.47 7.41 -6.04
CA LYS A 304 36.92 7.14 -6.12
C LYS A 304 37.25 6.37 -7.41
N LYS A 305 38.42 6.63 -7.99
CA LYS A 305 38.82 6.05 -9.30
C LYS A 305 38.76 4.51 -9.28
N ASN A 306 39.22 3.86 -8.22
CA ASN A 306 39.21 2.40 -8.02
C ASN A 306 37.80 1.82 -7.82
N LYS A 307 36.80 2.63 -7.43
CA LYS A 307 35.43 2.21 -7.15
C LYS A 307 34.42 2.56 -8.25
N LYS A 308 34.82 3.26 -9.30
CA LYS A 308 33.88 3.66 -10.38
C LYS A 308 33.16 2.50 -11.02
N LYS A 309 33.86 1.40 -11.31
CA LYS A 309 33.27 0.21 -11.97
C LYS A 309 32.18 -0.48 -11.09
N PRO A 310 32.45 -0.83 -9.81
CA PRO A 310 31.38 -1.36 -8.95
C PRO A 310 30.27 -0.34 -8.68
N THR A 311 30.55 0.95 -8.58
CA THR A 311 29.53 2.00 -8.43
C THR A 311 28.59 2.04 -9.63
N SER A 312 29.11 2.03 -10.87
CA SER A 312 28.23 2.02 -12.06
C SER A 312 27.40 0.76 -12.15
N ALA A 313 27.95 -0.40 -11.80
CA ALA A 313 27.23 -1.68 -11.80
C ALA A 313 26.01 -1.69 -10.84
N LEU A 314 26.08 -0.91 -9.76
CA LEU A 314 24.97 -0.74 -8.81
C LEU A 314 23.98 0.37 -9.24
N LEU A 315 24.50 1.51 -9.70
CA LEU A 315 23.67 2.68 -9.96
C LEU A 315 22.88 2.57 -11.28
N ILE A 316 23.41 1.92 -12.32
CA ILE A 316 22.72 1.81 -13.61
C ILE A 316 21.42 1.01 -13.50
N PRO A 317 21.39 -0.22 -12.92
CA PRO A 317 20.13 -0.95 -12.73
C PRO A 317 19.14 -0.20 -11.83
N ALA A 318 19.62 0.45 -10.77
CA ALA A 318 18.77 1.20 -9.86
C ALA A 318 18.16 2.45 -10.54
N ALA A 319 18.94 3.17 -11.36
CA ALA A 319 18.43 4.29 -12.16
C ALA A 319 17.41 3.82 -13.21
N LEU A 320 17.68 2.71 -13.91
CA LEU A 320 16.74 2.13 -14.86
C LEU A 320 15.44 1.70 -14.19
N THR A 321 15.50 1.08 -13.02
CA THR A 321 14.32 0.71 -12.22
C THR A 321 13.52 1.95 -11.85
N SER A 322 14.18 3.02 -11.39
CA SER A 322 13.52 4.30 -11.10
C SER A 322 12.82 4.88 -12.33
N VAL A 323 13.53 4.96 -13.45
CA VAL A 323 13.00 5.53 -14.69
C VAL A 323 11.84 4.72 -15.24
N LEU A 324 11.98 3.40 -15.32
CA LEU A 324 10.96 2.56 -15.97
C LEU A 324 9.74 2.31 -15.09
N THR A 325 9.95 1.97 -13.82
CA THR A 325 8.88 1.52 -12.92
C THR A 325 8.50 2.53 -11.83
N GLY A 326 9.32 3.57 -11.61
CA GLY A 326 9.09 4.55 -10.56
C GLY A 326 9.52 4.10 -9.15
N ILE A 327 10.28 3.00 -9.02
CA ILE A 327 10.78 2.50 -7.73
C ILE A 327 12.13 3.16 -7.44
N THR A 328 12.17 4.07 -6.46
CA THR A 328 13.35 4.88 -6.13
C THR A 328 14.02 4.50 -4.81
N GLU A 329 13.39 3.65 -4.00
CA GLU A 329 13.80 3.34 -2.64
C GLU A 329 15.27 2.89 -2.51
N PRO A 330 15.86 2.07 -3.41
CA PRO A 330 17.25 1.65 -3.26
C PRO A 330 18.23 2.84 -3.31
N ILE A 331 17.91 3.85 -4.13
CA ILE A 331 18.73 5.06 -4.26
C ILE A 331 18.39 6.03 -3.15
N ASP A 332 17.12 6.28 -2.90
CA ASP A 332 16.61 7.26 -1.94
C ASP A 332 17.15 6.96 -0.52
N PHE A 333 17.07 5.72 -0.06
CA PHE A 333 17.60 5.35 1.25
C PHE A 333 19.11 5.46 1.34
N THR A 334 19.83 5.22 0.22
CA THR A 334 21.28 5.26 0.21
C THR A 334 21.81 6.65 0.57
N TYR A 335 21.34 7.71 -0.09
CA TYR A 335 21.85 9.06 0.22
C TYR A 335 21.15 9.73 1.40
N LEU A 336 19.92 9.32 1.73
CA LEU A 336 19.25 9.75 2.95
C LEU A 336 20.11 9.45 4.19
N PHE A 337 20.75 8.26 4.23
CA PHE A 337 21.61 7.87 5.36
C PHE A 337 23.00 8.44 5.27
N ALA A 338 23.54 8.57 4.07
CA ALA A 338 24.86 9.16 3.87
C ALA A 338 24.86 10.68 4.13
N ALA A 339 23.79 11.37 3.75
CA ALA A 339 23.68 12.81 3.83
C ALA A 339 22.20 13.25 3.81
N PRO A 340 21.49 13.32 4.95
CA PRO A 340 20.07 13.68 5.01
C PRO A 340 19.74 15.03 4.36
N ILE A 341 20.69 15.96 4.33
CA ILE A 341 20.50 17.25 3.69
C ILE A 341 20.32 17.12 2.16
N LEU A 342 20.97 16.13 1.52
CA LEU A 342 20.76 15.86 0.09
C LEU A 342 19.33 15.41 -0.18
N TRP A 343 18.70 14.71 0.77
CA TRP A 343 17.28 14.35 0.68
C TRP A 343 16.36 15.57 0.66
N VAL A 344 16.63 16.54 1.54
CA VAL A 344 15.86 17.79 1.57
C VAL A 344 16.05 18.56 0.27
N VAL A 345 17.28 18.68 -0.22
CA VAL A 345 17.60 19.35 -1.49
C VAL A 345 16.89 18.67 -2.67
N TYR A 346 16.92 17.33 -2.72
CA TYR A 346 16.17 16.57 -3.73
C TYR A 346 14.67 16.86 -3.66
N SER A 347 14.08 16.87 -2.47
CA SER A 347 12.66 17.16 -2.28
C SER A 347 12.26 18.55 -2.75
N VAL A 348 13.12 19.56 -2.51
CA VAL A 348 12.95 20.93 -3.02
C VAL A 348 13.06 20.96 -4.55
N MET A 349 14.07 20.30 -5.13
CA MET A 349 14.26 20.25 -6.58
C MET A 349 13.09 19.55 -7.28
N ALA A 350 12.59 18.44 -6.72
CA ALA A 350 11.43 17.71 -7.22
C ALA A 350 10.17 18.59 -7.22
N ALA A 351 9.87 19.24 -6.09
CA ALA A 351 8.73 20.14 -5.96
C ALA A 351 8.82 21.32 -6.95
N THR A 352 10.00 21.91 -7.08
CA THR A 352 10.24 23.03 -8.00
C THR A 352 10.07 22.60 -9.45
N MET A 353 10.63 21.47 -9.85
CA MET A 353 10.48 20.93 -11.21
C MET A 353 9.02 20.66 -11.56
N ASN A 354 8.27 19.97 -10.68
CA ASN A 354 6.86 19.67 -10.90
C ASN A 354 6.02 20.95 -11.02
N THR A 355 6.32 21.96 -10.20
CA THR A 355 5.64 23.25 -10.24
C THR A 355 5.94 24.00 -11.54
N ILE A 356 7.19 24.02 -12.00
CA ILE A 356 7.55 24.62 -13.29
C ILE A 356 6.82 23.90 -14.43
N MET A 357 6.81 22.57 -14.46
CA MET A 357 6.08 21.79 -15.46
C MET A 357 4.58 22.14 -15.44
N TRP A 358 3.99 22.25 -14.26
CA TRP A 358 2.60 22.68 -14.11
C TRP A 358 2.34 24.08 -14.65
N CYS A 359 3.24 25.04 -14.41
CA CYS A 359 3.14 26.41 -14.97
C CYS A 359 3.18 26.41 -16.50
N PHE A 360 3.93 25.50 -17.12
CA PHE A 360 3.93 25.30 -18.57
C PHE A 360 2.73 24.50 -19.11
N GLY A 361 1.73 24.26 -18.28
CA GLY A 361 0.48 23.64 -18.69
C GLY A 361 0.47 22.11 -18.62
N LEU A 362 1.53 21.46 -18.12
CA LEU A 362 1.53 20.01 -17.94
C LEU A 362 0.47 19.60 -16.93
N ARG A 363 -0.40 18.69 -17.33
CA ARG A 363 -1.42 18.03 -16.51
C ARG A 363 -1.40 16.55 -16.83
N GLY A 364 -1.73 15.71 -15.85
CA GLY A 364 -1.82 14.29 -16.06
C GLY A 364 -1.51 13.47 -14.83
N PHE A 365 -1.79 12.18 -14.93
CA PHE A 365 -1.42 11.21 -13.92
C PHE A 365 0.01 10.71 -14.19
N MET A 366 0.97 11.18 -13.43
CA MET A 366 2.40 10.92 -13.61
C MET A 366 3.07 10.47 -12.30
N SER A 367 2.38 9.70 -11.48
CA SER A 367 2.90 9.21 -10.20
C SER A 367 3.86 8.03 -10.33
N ASP A 368 3.84 7.33 -11.47
CA ASP A 368 4.63 6.13 -11.74
C ASP A 368 5.95 6.45 -12.47
N GLY A 369 6.63 5.42 -12.97
CA GLY A 369 7.77 5.58 -13.87
C GLY A 369 7.36 5.83 -15.33
N ALA A 370 8.34 5.88 -16.22
CA ALA A 370 8.14 6.18 -17.65
C ALA A 370 7.13 5.26 -18.34
N ILE A 371 7.05 3.98 -17.94
CA ILE A 371 6.05 3.04 -18.50
C ILE A 371 4.64 3.51 -18.15
N GLY A 372 4.36 3.85 -16.91
CA GLY A 372 3.06 4.36 -16.49
C GLY A 372 2.76 5.74 -17.10
N ILE A 373 3.74 6.65 -17.10
CA ILE A 373 3.59 7.97 -17.72
C ILE A 373 3.32 7.83 -19.21
N ALA A 374 4.03 6.98 -19.93
CA ALA A 374 3.83 6.77 -21.37
C ALA A 374 2.43 6.23 -21.67
N SER A 375 2.00 5.19 -20.95
CA SER A 375 0.70 4.56 -21.19
C SER A 375 -0.49 5.46 -20.86
N MET A 376 -0.37 6.29 -19.82
CA MET A 376 -1.47 7.13 -19.32
C MET A 376 -1.42 8.57 -19.84
N ASN A 377 -0.31 9.03 -20.46
CA ASN A 377 -0.16 10.41 -20.90
C ASN A 377 0.45 10.50 -22.30
N TRP A 378 1.74 10.11 -22.48
CA TRP A 378 2.44 10.39 -23.74
C TRP A 378 1.78 9.74 -24.94
N ILE A 379 1.48 8.44 -24.87
CA ILE A 379 0.92 7.71 -26.02
C ILE A 379 -0.50 8.21 -26.36
N PRO A 380 -1.47 8.23 -25.42
CA PRO A 380 -2.84 8.62 -25.76
C PRO A 380 -3.01 10.09 -26.13
N LEU A 381 -2.20 10.99 -25.55
CA LEU A 381 -2.41 12.44 -25.70
C LEU A 381 -1.41 13.12 -26.65
N TRP A 382 -0.44 12.38 -27.21
CA TRP A 382 0.63 12.97 -28.01
C TRP A 382 0.13 13.76 -29.21
N SER A 383 -0.87 13.27 -29.93
CA SER A 383 -1.35 13.88 -31.17
C SER A 383 -1.77 15.35 -31.02
N ASN A 384 -2.48 15.69 -29.93
CA ASN A 384 -2.99 17.04 -29.70
C ASN A 384 -2.21 17.84 -28.65
N HIS A 385 -1.43 17.15 -27.79
CA HIS A 385 -0.76 17.77 -26.64
C HIS A 385 0.76 17.58 -26.61
N TRP A 386 1.40 17.18 -27.71
CA TRP A 386 2.83 16.90 -27.79
C TRP A 386 3.71 18.04 -27.24
N HIS A 387 3.32 19.30 -27.44
CA HIS A 387 4.08 20.48 -27.04
C HIS A 387 4.30 20.55 -25.52
N VAL A 388 3.32 20.18 -24.69
CA VAL A 388 3.48 20.14 -23.23
C VAL A 388 4.42 19.02 -22.80
N TYR A 389 4.45 17.91 -23.51
CA TYR A 389 5.37 16.80 -23.22
C TYR A 389 6.80 17.11 -23.67
N VAL A 390 6.99 17.79 -24.78
CA VAL A 390 8.32 18.32 -25.17
C VAL A 390 8.83 19.28 -24.09
N MET A 391 7.98 20.18 -23.59
CA MET A 391 8.34 21.07 -22.49
C MET A 391 8.64 20.30 -21.19
N GLN A 392 7.91 19.22 -20.88
CA GLN A 392 8.21 18.31 -19.78
C GLN A 392 9.64 17.75 -19.87
N PHE A 393 10.05 17.25 -21.04
CA PHE A 393 11.42 16.77 -21.27
C PHE A 393 12.46 17.88 -21.11
N ILE A 394 12.22 19.06 -21.67
CA ILE A 394 13.14 20.20 -21.54
C ILE A 394 13.33 20.58 -20.07
N VAL A 395 12.23 20.82 -19.34
CA VAL A 395 12.28 21.20 -17.92
C VAL A 395 12.90 20.06 -17.09
N GLY A 396 12.55 18.82 -17.38
CA GLY A 396 13.09 17.64 -16.69
C GLY A 396 14.61 17.53 -16.84
N ILE A 397 15.14 17.69 -18.05
CA ILE A 397 16.59 17.63 -18.32
C ILE A 397 17.31 18.82 -17.67
N VAL A 398 16.78 20.03 -17.79
CA VAL A 398 17.39 21.23 -17.18
C VAL A 398 17.44 21.09 -15.65
N CYS A 399 16.34 20.71 -15.02
CA CYS A 399 16.31 20.47 -13.57
C CYS A 399 17.20 19.29 -13.15
N GLY A 400 17.28 18.25 -13.98
CA GLY A 400 18.19 17.13 -13.79
C GLY A 400 19.66 17.56 -13.78
N LEU A 401 20.09 18.34 -14.77
CA LEU A 401 21.44 18.91 -14.84
C LEU A 401 21.75 19.81 -13.64
N LEU A 402 20.82 20.67 -13.25
CA LEU A 402 20.98 21.51 -12.06
C LEU A 402 21.14 20.64 -10.80
N THR A 403 20.34 19.59 -10.67
CA THR A 403 20.42 18.64 -9.54
C THR A 403 21.78 17.93 -9.54
N TYR A 404 22.29 17.50 -10.71
CA TYR A 404 23.62 16.91 -10.83
C TYR A 404 24.71 17.85 -10.30
N PHE A 405 24.73 19.11 -10.73
CA PHE A 405 25.74 20.06 -10.28
C PHE A 405 25.65 20.38 -8.78
N ILE A 406 24.43 20.56 -8.26
CA ILE A 406 24.20 20.81 -6.83
C ILE A 406 24.66 19.62 -6.00
N PHE A 407 24.28 18.40 -6.38
CA PHE A 407 24.66 17.18 -5.65
C PHE A 407 26.18 16.98 -5.70
N LYS A 408 26.81 17.10 -6.89
CA LYS A 408 28.27 16.98 -7.02
C LYS A 408 29.00 17.97 -6.14
N LEU A 409 28.62 19.24 -6.18
CA LEU A 409 29.23 20.31 -5.38
C LEU A 409 29.06 20.03 -3.86
N MET A 410 27.87 19.61 -3.43
CA MET A 410 27.62 19.32 -2.03
C MET A 410 28.41 18.10 -1.56
N ILE A 411 28.47 17.02 -2.35
CA ILE A 411 29.21 15.80 -2.03
C ILE A 411 30.71 16.11 -1.88
N GLU A 412 31.28 16.89 -2.81
CA GLU A 412 32.69 17.26 -2.78
C GLU A 412 33.00 18.23 -1.63
N LYS A 413 32.19 19.29 -1.45
CA LYS A 413 32.41 20.32 -0.43
C LYS A 413 32.27 19.80 0.99
N PHE A 414 31.25 18.97 1.26
CA PHE A 414 30.97 18.43 2.61
C PHE A 414 31.53 17.04 2.81
N ASN A 415 32.22 16.49 1.82
CA ASN A 415 32.85 15.17 1.84
C ASN A 415 31.88 14.05 2.27
N TYR A 416 30.64 14.05 1.75
CA TYR A 416 29.66 13.01 2.05
C TYR A 416 30.10 11.64 1.53
N VAL A 417 29.88 10.60 2.34
CA VAL A 417 30.17 9.20 1.99
C VAL A 417 29.00 8.61 1.20
N THR A 418 28.89 9.03 -0.06
CA THR A 418 27.93 8.49 -1.03
C THR A 418 28.51 7.26 -1.74
N PRO A 419 27.70 6.47 -2.50
CA PRO A 419 28.18 5.27 -3.19
C PRO A 419 29.45 5.53 -4.02
N GLY A 420 30.48 4.72 -3.76
CA GLY A 420 31.81 4.83 -4.36
C GLY A 420 32.79 5.76 -3.61
N ARG A 421 32.37 6.34 -2.49
CA ARG A 421 33.24 7.17 -1.61
C ARG A 421 33.55 6.52 -0.25
N GLU A 422 33.09 5.29 -0.03
CA GLU A 422 33.39 4.50 1.17
C GLU A 422 34.91 4.29 1.35
N ALA A 423 35.34 3.80 2.52
CA ALA A 423 36.75 3.45 2.78
C ALA A 423 37.23 2.38 1.78
N ASP A 424 38.54 2.34 1.51
CA ASP A 424 39.09 1.48 0.43
C ASP A 424 38.92 -0.03 0.71
N ASN A 425 38.73 -0.40 1.97
CA ASN A 425 38.47 -1.76 2.44
C ASN A 425 36.96 -2.10 2.53
N GLU A 426 36.08 -1.21 2.16
CA GLU A 426 34.64 -1.43 2.18
C GLU A 426 34.10 -1.62 0.77
N ASP A 427 33.13 -2.52 0.60
CA ASP A 427 32.41 -2.71 -0.67
C ASP A 427 31.44 -1.58 -0.96
N VAL A 428 31.29 -1.26 -2.22
CA VAL A 428 30.25 -0.31 -2.66
C VAL A 428 28.89 -1.00 -2.54
N LYS A 429 27.97 -0.41 -1.75
CA LYS A 429 26.63 -0.95 -1.49
C LYS A 429 25.56 0.10 -1.65
N LEU A 430 24.40 -0.33 -2.13
CA LEU A 430 23.13 0.40 -1.97
C LEU A 430 22.46 -0.12 -0.70
N ILE A 431 22.06 0.80 0.18
CA ILE A 431 21.37 0.43 1.41
C ILE A 431 19.91 0.15 1.06
N ASN A 432 19.46 -1.09 1.28
CA ASN A 432 18.06 -1.44 1.11
C ASN A 432 17.29 -1.31 2.43
N LYS A 433 15.95 -1.26 2.34
CA LYS A 433 15.05 -1.10 3.48
C LYS A 433 15.19 -2.20 4.54
N LYS A 434 15.62 -3.42 4.13
CA LYS A 434 15.83 -4.57 5.02
C LYS A 434 17.10 -4.40 5.86
N GLU A 435 18.22 -4.03 5.25
CA GLU A 435 19.50 -3.77 5.94
C GLU A 435 19.40 -2.57 6.90
N TYR A 436 18.63 -1.55 6.54
CA TYR A 436 18.34 -0.44 7.46
C TYR A 436 17.56 -0.91 8.68
N LYS A 437 16.51 -1.73 8.50
CA LYS A 437 15.75 -2.29 9.63
C LYS A 437 16.62 -3.16 10.52
N GLU A 438 17.55 -3.93 9.96
CA GLU A 438 18.47 -4.78 10.69
C GLU A 438 19.50 -3.96 11.48
N LYS A 439 20.09 -2.90 10.88
CA LYS A 439 21.00 -1.96 11.59
C LYS A 439 20.28 -1.20 12.70
N MET A 440 19.05 -0.73 12.47
CA MET A 440 18.25 -0.07 13.51
C MET A 440 17.77 -1.02 14.59
N ALA A 441 17.51 -2.29 14.26
CA ALA A 441 17.21 -3.34 15.24
C ALA A 441 18.43 -3.68 16.11
N GLN A 442 19.61 -3.81 15.52
CA GLN A 442 20.86 -4.05 16.24
C GLN A 442 21.24 -2.89 17.17
N GLN A 443 21.07 -1.64 16.77
CA GLN A 443 21.26 -0.47 17.64
C GLN A 443 20.24 -0.43 18.81
N LYS A 444 19.02 -0.95 18.62
CA LYS A 444 18.01 -1.04 19.69
C LYS A 444 18.22 -2.22 20.62
N ILE A 445 18.71 -3.34 20.12
CA ILE A 445 19.07 -4.50 20.96
C ILE A 445 20.20 -4.13 21.92
N ALA A 446 21.15 -3.29 21.49
CA ALA A 446 22.19 -2.75 22.36
C ALA A 446 21.67 -1.78 23.44
N GLN A 447 20.49 -1.15 23.22
CA GLN A 447 19.84 -0.26 24.20
C GLN A 447 18.74 -0.93 25.04
N GLN A 448 18.31 -2.14 24.71
CA GLN A 448 17.22 -2.86 25.39
C GLN A 448 17.66 -4.14 26.14
N ALA A 449 18.93 -4.29 26.44
CA ALA A 449 19.45 -5.43 27.23
C ALA A 449 19.03 -5.41 28.72
N THR A 450 17.99 -4.66 29.09
CA THR A 450 17.38 -4.68 30.44
C THR A 450 15.86 -4.62 30.32
N GLY A 451 15.22 -5.75 30.02
CA GLY A 451 13.76 -5.85 30.09
C GLY A 451 13.29 -7.27 29.75
N VAL A 452 12.86 -7.98 30.76
CA VAL A 452 12.35 -9.35 30.71
C VAL A 452 11.15 -9.44 29.75
N ALA A 453 11.28 -10.25 28.70
CA ALA A 453 10.17 -10.61 27.80
C ALA A 453 9.26 -11.61 28.52
N GLU A 454 7.96 -11.28 28.68
CA GLU A 454 6.92 -12.27 29.01
C GLU A 454 6.91 -13.36 27.93
N SER A 455 7.16 -14.61 28.33
CA SER A 455 7.15 -15.76 27.42
C SER A 455 5.72 -16.09 26.97
N ASP A 456 5.48 -16.11 25.67
CA ASP A 456 4.23 -16.56 25.06
C ASP A 456 3.95 -18.03 25.44
N PRO A 457 2.87 -18.36 26.19
CA PRO A 457 2.61 -19.70 26.71
C PRO A 457 2.34 -20.73 25.59
N TYR A 458 2.02 -20.29 24.37
CA TYR A 458 1.77 -21.17 23.24
C TYR A 458 3.06 -21.56 22.51
N ILE A 459 4.13 -20.78 22.59
CA ILE A 459 5.44 -21.11 21.99
C ILE A 459 6.02 -22.34 22.67
N ALA A 460 6.04 -22.37 24.01
CA ALA A 460 6.56 -23.52 24.75
C ALA A 460 5.81 -24.81 24.42
N ARG A 461 4.47 -24.72 24.29
CA ARG A 461 3.60 -25.85 23.93
C ARG A 461 3.81 -26.30 22.49
N ALA A 462 3.98 -25.36 21.56
CA ALA A 462 4.26 -25.64 20.16
C ALA A 462 5.64 -26.31 19.98
N GLN A 463 6.66 -25.86 20.71
CA GLN A 463 8.00 -26.47 20.72
C GLN A 463 7.94 -27.92 21.23
N ALA A 464 7.28 -28.13 22.37
CA ALA A 464 7.12 -29.47 22.93
C ALA A 464 6.42 -30.43 21.98
N TYR A 465 5.33 -30.00 21.31
CA TYR A 465 4.66 -30.84 20.32
C TYR A 465 5.51 -31.08 19.08
N LEU A 466 6.28 -30.10 18.62
CA LEU A 466 7.19 -30.27 17.50
C LEU A 466 8.27 -31.32 17.79
N GLU A 467 8.85 -31.28 18.99
CA GLU A 467 9.83 -32.27 19.44
C GLU A 467 9.21 -33.65 19.56
N LEU A 468 8.02 -33.76 20.18
CA LEU A 468 7.29 -35.02 20.33
C LEU A 468 6.80 -35.64 19.02
N LEU A 469 6.65 -34.85 17.97
CA LEU A 469 6.34 -35.29 16.62
C LEU A 469 7.58 -35.71 15.81
N GLY A 470 8.79 -35.70 16.42
CA GLY A 470 10.04 -36.09 15.79
C GLY A 470 10.78 -34.96 15.10
N GLY A 471 10.46 -33.70 15.45
CA GLY A 471 11.07 -32.50 14.89
C GLY A 471 10.46 -32.04 13.58
N SER A 472 10.84 -30.83 13.13
CA SER A 472 10.33 -30.22 11.88
C SER A 472 10.58 -31.08 10.64
N SER A 473 11.69 -31.80 10.59
CA SER A 473 12.06 -32.66 9.45
C SER A 473 11.15 -33.90 9.29
N ASN A 474 10.47 -34.33 10.37
CA ASN A 474 9.56 -35.46 10.37
C ASN A 474 8.12 -35.09 9.98
N ILE A 475 7.78 -33.81 9.93
CA ILE A 475 6.45 -33.34 9.52
C ILE A 475 6.38 -33.23 8.01
N GLU A 476 5.38 -33.88 7.41
CA GLU A 476 5.04 -33.79 6.00
C GLU A 476 3.95 -32.75 5.76
N GLU A 477 2.89 -32.79 6.57
CA GLU A 477 1.77 -31.85 6.52
C GLU A 477 1.26 -31.55 7.91
N ILE A 478 0.85 -30.30 8.18
CA ILE A 478 0.26 -29.88 9.44
C ILE A 478 -0.94 -28.97 9.21
N SER A 479 -2.06 -29.30 9.85
CA SER A 479 -3.31 -28.54 9.80
C SER A 479 -4.09 -28.68 11.12
N SER A 480 -5.21 -28.01 11.27
CA SER A 480 -6.10 -28.20 12.42
C SER A 480 -7.57 -28.18 12.05
N CYS A 481 -8.38 -28.75 12.91
CA CYS A 481 -9.83 -28.51 12.98
C CYS A 481 -10.15 -27.79 14.31
N ALA A 482 -11.41 -27.68 14.67
CA ALA A 482 -11.85 -26.88 15.83
C ALA A 482 -11.12 -27.19 17.16
N THR A 483 -10.67 -28.41 17.38
CA THR A 483 -10.06 -28.85 18.66
C THR A 483 -8.83 -29.76 18.46
N ARG A 484 -8.47 -30.13 17.22
CA ARG A 484 -7.44 -31.13 16.95
C ARG A 484 -6.39 -30.57 15.99
N LEU A 485 -5.14 -30.74 16.35
CA LEU A 485 -4.02 -30.63 15.45
C LEU A 485 -3.95 -31.94 14.62
N ARG A 486 -3.89 -31.81 13.31
CA ARG A 486 -3.75 -32.93 12.35
C ARG A 486 -2.38 -32.83 11.72
N VAL A 487 -1.57 -33.87 11.92
CA VAL A 487 -0.20 -33.90 11.43
C VAL A 487 0.01 -35.19 10.65
N THR A 488 0.58 -35.10 9.46
CA THR A 488 1.11 -36.25 8.75
C THR A 488 2.61 -36.28 8.99
N VAL A 489 3.12 -37.38 9.53
CA VAL A 489 4.55 -37.59 9.80
C VAL A 489 5.16 -38.55 8.78
N LYS A 490 6.45 -38.36 8.47
CA LYS A 490 7.21 -39.24 7.58
C LYS A 490 7.49 -40.60 8.24
N ASP A 491 7.88 -40.55 9.51
CA ASP A 491 8.32 -41.69 10.29
C ASP A 491 7.57 -41.71 11.66
N PRO A 492 6.59 -42.61 11.85
CA PRO A 492 5.84 -42.73 13.11
C PRO A 492 6.67 -43.23 14.30
N ASP A 493 7.79 -43.92 14.07
CA ASP A 493 8.61 -44.48 15.14
C ASP A 493 9.42 -43.38 15.89
N LYS A 494 9.44 -42.19 15.37
CA LYS A 494 10.06 -41.01 16.00
C LYS A 494 9.13 -40.23 16.94
N LEU A 495 7.90 -40.72 17.13
CA LEU A 495 6.94 -40.04 17.97
C LEU A 495 7.22 -40.25 19.46
N GLY A 496 7.04 -39.20 20.23
CA GLY A 496 6.99 -39.30 21.67
C GLY A 496 5.74 -40.08 22.19
N SER A 497 5.78 -40.52 23.42
CA SER A 497 4.65 -41.23 24.01
C SER A 497 3.42 -40.33 24.25
N ASP A 498 2.23 -40.91 24.22
CA ASP A 498 0.97 -40.19 24.51
C ASP A 498 0.99 -39.52 25.88
N ALA A 499 1.67 -40.12 26.87
CA ALA A 499 1.85 -39.53 28.19
C ALA A 499 2.62 -38.20 28.14
N GLN A 500 3.63 -38.10 27.27
CA GLN A 500 4.41 -36.86 27.08
C GLN A 500 3.57 -35.75 26.40
N PHE A 501 2.71 -36.10 25.43
CA PHE A 501 1.77 -35.15 24.86
C PHE A 501 0.77 -34.64 25.90
N LYS A 502 0.23 -35.54 26.74
CA LYS A 502 -0.68 -35.17 27.84
C LYS A 502 0.00 -34.30 28.89
N ALA A 503 1.26 -34.56 29.23
CA ALA A 503 2.06 -33.72 30.13
C ALA A 503 2.22 -32.28 29.58
N ASN A 504 2.21 -32.12 28.27
CA ASN A 504 2.25 -30.81 27.57
C ASN A 504 0.84 -30.30 27.20
N LYS A 505 -0.19 -30.66 28.00
CA LYS A 505 -1.58 -30.17 27.90
C LYS A 505 -2.33 -30.64 26.65
N ALA A 506 -1.95 -31.72 26.00
CA ALA A 506 -2.84 -32.42 25.09
C ALA A 506 -3.92 -33.19 25.85
N VAL A 507 -5.15 -33.13 25.39
CA VAL A 507 -6.26 -33.89 25.99
C VAL A 507 -6.11 -35.38 25.66
N ASN A 508 -5.74 -35.68 24.41
CA ASN A 508 -5.47 -37.06 23.95
C ASN A 508 -4.70 -37.02 22.61
N VAL A 509 -4.14 -38.15 22.20
CA VAL A 509 -3.54 -38.38 20.89
C VAL A 509 -4.20 -39.55 20.22
N VAL A 510 -4.46 -39.46 18.93
CA VAL A 510 -5.05 -40.54 18.13
C VAL A 510 -4.10 -40.82 16.94
N HIS A 511 -3.71 -42.08 16.81
CA HIS A 511 -2.79 -42.56 15.80
C HIS A 511 -3.54 -43.30 14.69
N HIS A 512 -3.31 -42.91 13.44
CA HIS A 512 -3.76 -43.60 12.22
C HIS A 512 -2.61 -43.79 11.27
N GLY A 513 -1.67 -44.67 11.60
CA GLY A 513 -0.43 -44.86 10.84
C GLY A 513 0.40 -43.56 10.85
N LYS A 514 0.64 -42.98 9.69
CA LYS A 514 1.36 -41.70 9.57
C LYS A 514 0.53 -40.45 9.93
N ALA A 515 -0.79 -40.57 10.01
CA ALA A 515 -1.66 -39.46 10.35
C ALA A 515 -1.91 -39.42 11.87
N ILE A 516 -1.43 -38.38 12.53
CA ILE A 516 -1.51 -38.19 13.99
C ILE A 516 -2.49 -37.05 14.28
N GLN A 517 -3.38 -37.26 15.22
CA GLN A 517 -4.29 -36.22 15.71
C GLN A 517 -4.01 -35.93 17.16
N VAL A 518 -3.45 -34.76 17.46
CA VAL A 518 -3.27 -34.30 18.85
C VAL A 518 -4.48 -33.47 19.24
N ILE A 519 -5.25 -33.93 20.21
CA ILE A 519 -6.43 -33.24 20.72
C ILE A 519 -5.93 -32.16 21.67
N VAL A 520 -5.92 -30.91 21.21
CA VAL A 520 -5.36 -29.73 21.89
C VAL A 520 -6.44 -28.98 22.67
N GLY A 521 -7.69 -29.09 22.21
CA GLY A 521 -8.78 -28.25 22.67
C GLY A 521 -8.90 -26.94 21.88
N LEU A 522 -9.54 -25.96 22.52
CA LEU A 522 -9.86 -24.68 21.87
C LEU A 522 -8.63 -23.81 21.50
N ASP A 523 -7.47 -24.11 22.07
CA ASP A 523 -6.20 -23.42 21.82
C ASP A 523 -5.48 -23.94 20.54
N VAL A 524 -6.07 -24.86 19.80
CA VAL A 524 -5.41 -25.54 18.67
C VAL A 524 -4.92 -24.58 17.58
N ALA A 525 -5.66 -23.52 17.33
CA ALA A 525 -5.32 -22.55 16.31
C ALA A 525 -4.04 -21.76 16.65
N GLN A 526 -3.90 -21.38 17.92
CA GLN A 526 -2.74 -20.66 18.44
C GLN A 526 -1.50 -21.56 18.45
N VAL A 527 -1.66 -22.81 18.84
CA VAL A 527 -0.58 -23.80 18.83
C VAL A 527 -0.11 -24.11 17.41
N LEU A 528 -1.03 -24.32 16.46
CA LEU A 528 -0.71 -24.58 15.05
C LEU A 528 0.11 -23.44 14.46
N GLU A 529 -0.30 -22.20 14.67
CA GLU A 529 0.40 -21.01 14.12
C GLU A 529 1.85 -20.93 14.62
N ARG A 530 2.08 -21.19 15.93
CA ARG A 530 3.44 -21.20 16.49
C ARG A 530 4.26 -22.38 15.98
N MET A 531 3.64 -23.54 15.78
CA MET A 531 4.30 -24.70 15.17
C MET A 531 4.73 -24.41 13.72
N GLN A 532 3.85 -23.82 12.92
CA GLN A 532 4.18 -23.43 11.54
C GLN A 532 5.33 -22.44 11.48
N ALA A 533 5.31 -21.41 12.35
CA ALA A 533 6.40 -20.44 12.46
C ALA A 533 7.74 -21.07 12.88
N LEU A 534 7.69 -22.09 13.77
CA LEU A 534 8.89 -22.83 14.18
C LEU A 534 9.41 -23.76 13.08
N ILE A 535 8.53 -24.37 12.29
CA ILE A 535 8.89 -25.22 11.15
C ILE A 535 9.56 -24.39 10.07
N GLU A 536 9.01 -23.21 9.73
CA GLU A 536 9.59 -22.28 8.76
C GLU A 536 10.97 -21.77 9.21
N LYS A 537 11.13 -21.46 10.50
CA LYS A 537 12.41 -21.01 11.07
C LYS A 537 13.51 -22.06 11.05
N ASN A 538 13.14 -23.34 11.19
CA ASN A 538 14.07 -24.46 11.25
C ASN A 538 14.31 -25.12 9.87
N GLY A 539 13.57 -24.71 8.83
CA GLY A 539 13.67 -25.22 7.46
C GLY A 539 14.65 -24.43 6.56
N HIS A 540 15.30 -23.41 7.10
CA HIS A 540 16.42 -22.68 6.51
C HIS A 540 17.69 -22.98 7.32
#